data_3fdfc41af50b9a7486896b83d810865d
#
_entry.id   3fdfc41af50b9a7486896b83d810865d
#
_cell.length_a   1.000
_cell.length_b   1.000
_cell.length_c   1.000
_cell.angle_alpha   90.00
_cell.angle_beta   90.00
_cell.angle_gamma   90.00
#
_symmetry.space_group_name_H-M   'P 1'
#
loop_
_entity.id
_entity.type
_entity.pdbx_description
1 polymer ?
#
loop_
_entity_poly.entity_id
_entity_poly.type
_entity_poly.pdbx_seq_one_letter_code
_entity_poly.pdbx_strand_id
1 'polypeptide(L)'
;MNSQLETVVFEMEKAVRGKRGVIEHILAALLAEGHILLDDMPGVGKTTLAVALSRAVDLRYRRVQFTPDVMPSDIVGFSVYEPQSGQFVYHEGAATHANLLLGDEINRTSSKTQSALLEAMEERQITVDGRTYPLEKPFVVIATQNNVGTAGTQLLPYAQMDRFMARLSVGYPDHDAQMALLKDRLSENPLDAVSQVLTREELLAMQAEARAGQTSDALLDYITRLTMASRDHAEIEVGVSPRGALLLCRMAKARAYLLGRAFAVSEDVQAVFEPVCAHRLIVSAKARLAGVSAGDVVRLSLIHI
;
A
#
# COMPACT_ATOMS: atom_id res chain seq x y z
N MET A 1 4.91 3.89 21.14
CA MET A 1 4.99 4.31 19.72
C MET A 1 6.03 5.42 19.62
N ASN A 2 6.69 5.58 18.48
CA ASN A 2 7.51 6.74 18.18
C ASN A 2 6.64 8.00 18.26
N SER A 3 7.06 9.03 19.00
CA SER A 3 6.20 10.18 19.32
C SER A 3 5.77 11.00 18.10
N GLN A 4 6.64 11.16 17.11
CA GLN A 4 6.31 11.87 15.87
C GLN A 4 5.29 11.08 15.04
N LEU A 5 5.47 9.76 14.92
CA LEU A 5 4.52 8.89 14.21
C LEU A 5 3.17 8.77 14.92
N GLU A 6 3.16 8.83 16.26
CA GLU A 6 1.92 8.94 17.05
C GLU A 6 1.14 10.22 16.70
N THR A 7 1.87 11.34 16.52
CA THR A 7 1.25 12.61 16.11
C THR A 7 0.67 12.50 14.69
N VAL A 8 1.37 11.81 13.75
CA VAL A 8 0.83 11.54 12.40
C VAL A 8 -0.47 10.74 12.49
N VAL A 9 -0.50 9.67 13.29
CA VAL A 9 -1.71 8.86 13.50
C VAL A 9 -2.85 9.75 14.00
N PHE A 10 -2.61 10.57 15.03
CA PHE A 10 -3.61 11.47 15.59
C PHE A 10 -4.16 12.46 14.55
N GLU A 11 -3.29 13.06 13.74
CA GLU A 11 -3.72 13.98 12.67
C GLU A 11 -4.59 13.26 11.63
N MET A 12 -4.20 12.06 11.21
CA MET A 12 -4.99 11.28 10.26
C MET A 12 -6.35 10.84 10.84
N GLU A 13 -6.41 10.51 12.13
CA GLU A 13 -7.66 10.12 12.80
C GLU A 13 -8.71 11.25 12.85
N LYS A 14 -8.31 12.52 12.71
CA LYS A 14 -9.26 13.64 12.55
C LYS A 14 -10.14 13.49 11.31
N ALA A 15 -9.55 13.00 10.21
CA ALA A 15 -10.24 12.80 8.93
C ALA A 15 -10.84 11.40 8.77
N VAL A 16 -10.25 10.36 9.39
CA VAL A 16 -10.64 8.96 9.22
C VAL A 16 -10.78 8.31 10.60
N ARG A 17 -11.89 8.60 11.26
CA ARG A 17 -12.15 8.18 12.66
C ARG A 17 -12.29 6.66 12.80
N GLY A 18 -11.79 6.11 13.92
CA GLY A 18 -11.93 4.70 14.28
C GLY A 18 -11.12 3.74 13.40
N LYS A 19 -10.13 4.24 12.65
CA LYS A 19 -9.33 3.44 11.71
C LYS A 19 -7.84 3.39 12.07
N ARG A 20 -7.52 3.57 13.35
CA ARG A 20 -6.15 3.60 13.87
C ARG A 20 -5.30 2.42 13.37
N GLY A 21 -5.80 1.19 13.48
CA GLY A 21 -5.05 0.01 13.05
C GLY A 21 -4.70 0.01 11.55
N VAL A 22 -5.61 0.51 10.70
CA VAL A 22 -5.34 0.65 9.26
C VAL A 22 -4.29 1.74 9.03
N ILE A 23 -4.39 2.87 9.72
CA ILE A 23 -3.41 3.98 9.65
C ILE A 23 -2.03 3.47 10.07
N GLU A 24 -1.91 2.72 11.15
CA GLU A 24 -0.65 2.13 11.63
C GLU A 24 -0.04 1.18 10.58
N HIS A 25 -0.84 0.33 9.92
CA HIS A 25 -0.35 -0.53 8.84
C HIS A 25 0.09 0.27 7.61
N ILE A 26 -0.60 1.36 7.27
CA ILE A 26 -0.20 2.26 6.17
C ILE A 26 1.12 2.94 6.50
N LEU A 27 1.30 3.43 7.71
CA LEU A 27 2.56 4.05 8.16
C LEU A 27 3.70 3.03 8.19
N ALA A 28 3.45 1.81 8.67
CA ALA A 28 4.44 0.74 8.62
C ALA A 28 4.85 0.40 7.17
N ALA A 29 3.89 0.33 6.24
CA ALA A 29 4.18 0.11 4.83
C ALA A 29 4.96 1.30 4.21
N LEU A 30 4.61 2.54 4.56
CA LEU A 30 5.32 3.75 4.13
C LEU A 30 6.76 3.76 4.65
N LEU A 31 7.00 3.43 5.91
CA LEU A 31 8.33 3.29 6.53
C LEU A 31 9.15 2.16 5.89
N ALA A 32 8.49 1.08 5.47
CA ALA A 32 9.11 -0.02 4.73
C ALA A 32 9.33 0.28 3.24
N GLU A 33 9.02 1.49 2.79
CA GLU A 33 9.07 1.93 1.38
C GLU A 33 8.17 1.07 0.46
N GLY A 34 7.05 0.58 0.98
CA GLY A 34 6.14 -0.30 0.26
C GLY A 34 4.96 0.43 -0.36
N HIS A 35 4.35 -0.19 -1.36
CA HIS A 35 3.10 0.24 -1.97
C HIS A 35 1.92 -0.52 -1.35
N ILE A 36 0.74 0.08 -1.36
CA ILE A 36 -0.42 -0.40 -0.62
C ILE A 36 -1.60 -0.61 -1.57
N LEU A 37 -2.28 -1.73 -1.42
CA LEU A 37 -3.55 -2.00 -2.09
C LEU A 37 -4.68 -1.89 -1.06
N LEU A 38 -5.59 -0.94 -1.25
CA LEU A 38 -6.82 -0.83 -0.47
C LEU A 38 -7.94 -1.57 -1.21
N ASP A 39 -8.31 -2.71 -0.67
CA ASP A 39 -9.29 -3.59 -1.27
C ASP A 39 -10.58 -3.57 -0.45
N ASP A 40 -11.59 -2.83 -0.93
CA ASP A 40 -12.76 -2.53 -0.12
C ASP A 40 -13.94 -2.03 -0.95
N MET A 41 -15.10 -1.95 -0.32
CA MET A 41 -16.30 -1.35 -0.92
C MET A 41 -16.10 0.14 -1.25
N PRO A 42 -16.86 0.69 -2.21
CA PRO A 42 -16.92 2.11 -2.47
C PRO A 42 -17.39 2.89 -1.23
N GLY A 43 -16.89 4.12 -1.05
CA GLY A 43 -17.41 5.05 -0.04
C GLY A 43 -16.87 4.89 1.38
N VAL A 44 -15.96 3.95 1.66
CA VAL A 44 -15.40 3.73 3.00
C VAL A 44 -14.28 4.71 3.41
N GLY A 45 -13.96 5.70 2.56
CA GLY A 45 -12.97 6.74 2.90
C GLY A 45 -11.55 6.49 2.40
N LYS A 46 -11.35 5.60 1.41
CA LYS A 46 -10.02 5.29 0.83
C LYS A 46 -9.29 6.55 0.33
N THR A 47 -9.97 7.41 -0.41
CA THR A 47 -9.43 8.68 -0.91
C THR A 47 -9.11 9.65 0.23
N THR A 48 -10.00 9.76 1.22
CA THR A 48 -9.81 10.60 2.40
C THR A 48 -8.56 10.19 3.16
N LEU A 49 -8.34 8.89 3.31
CA LEU A 49 -7.16 8.31 3.99
C LEU A 49 -5.85 8.70 3.28
N ALA A 50 -5.80 8.58 1.95
CA ALA A 50 -4.62 8.95 1.16
C ALA A 50 -4.33 10.47 1.22
N VAL A 51 -5.37 11.30 1.15
CA VAL A 51 -5.22 12.76 1.26
C VAL A 51 -4.80 13.16 2.68
N ALA A 52 -5.37 12.55 3.73
CA ALA A 52 -4.96 12.80 5.11
C ALA A 52 -3.48 12.48 5.33
N LEU A 53 -3.01 11.32 4.82
CA LEU A 53 -1.60 10.95 4.87
C LEU A 53 -0.71 11.99 4.17
N SER A 54 -1.08 12.41 2.95
CA SER A 54 -0.27 13.37 2.18
C SER A 54 -0.15 14.73 2.87
N ARG A 55 -1.20 15.17 3.57
CA ARG A 55 -1.19 16.43 4.34
C ARG A 55 -0.36 16.30 5.62
N ALA A 56 -0.55 15.20 6.37
CA ALA A 56 0.15 15.01 7.64
C ALA A 56 1.68 14.87 7.48
N VAL A 57 2.15 14.38 6.31
CA VAL A 57 3.55 14.03 6.05
C VAL A 57 4.19 14.87 4.92
N ASP A 58 3.57 15.95 4.49
CA ASP A 58 4.07 16.84 3.41
C ASP A 58 4.49 16.09 2.14
N LEU A 59 3.62 15.22 1.65
CA LEU A 59 3.86 14.47 0.42
C LEU A 59 3.14 15.11 -0.76
N ARG A 60 3.83 15.30 -1.88
CA ARG A 60 3.19 15.72 -3.12
C ARG A 60 2.20 14.67 -3.58
N TYR A 61 0.92 14.96 -3.42
CA TYR A 61 -0.19 14.08 -3.75
C TYR A 61 -0.60 14.23 -5.21
N ARG A 62 -0.77 13.10 -5.88
CA ARG A 62 -1.41 12.99 -7.20
C ARG A 62 -2.46 11.90 -7.15
N ARG A 63 -3.54 12.10 -7.90
CA ARG A 63 -4.62 11.11 -8.04
C ARG A 63 -4.85 10.79 -9.50
N VAL A 64 -4.94 9.52 -9.81
CA VAL A 64 -5.39 8.99 -11.10
C VAL A 64 -6.62 8.14 -10.85
N GLN A 65 -7.76 8.55 -11.43
CA GLN A 65 -8.95 7.72 -11.45
C GLN A 65 -8.85 6.80 -12.65
N PHE A 66 -8.68 5.51 -12.41
CA PHE A 66 -8.57 4.54 -13.50
C PHE A 66 -9.93 4.27 -14.14
N THR A 67 -10.00 4.46 -15.44
CA THR A 67 -11.10 4.14 -16.33
C THR A 67 -10.56 3.36 -17.53
N PRO A 68 -11.39 2.72 -18.35
CA PRO A 68 -10.91 2.04 -19.57
C PRO A 68 -10.12 2.94 -20.53
N ASP A 69 -10.33 4.25 -20.49
CA ASP A 69 -9.70 5.21 -21.40
C ASP A 69 -8.33 5.70 -20.94
N VAL A 70 -7.96 5.44 -19.66
CA VAL A 70 -6.64 5.84 -19.12
C VAL A 70 -5.54 5.05 -19.80
N MET A 71 -4.57 5.76 -20.38
CA MET A 71 -3.44 5.20 -21.11
C MET A 71 -2.18 5.11 -20.22
N PRO A 72 -1.21 4.26 -20.58
CA PRO A 72 0.10 4.23 -19.92
C PRO A 72 0.79 5.61 -19.89
N SER A 73 0.66 6.40 -20.96
CA SER A 73 1.22 7.76 -21.06
C SER A 73 0.67 8.72 -20.00
N ASP A 74 -0.55 8.52 -19.51
CA ASP A 74 -1.11 9.36 -18.44
C ASP A 74 -0.37 9.13 -17.11
N ILE A 75 0.23 7.96 -16.93
CA ILE A 75 1.00 7.58 -15.73
C ILE A 75 2.47 7.97 -15.87
N VAL A 76 3.10 7.57 -16.99
CA VAL A 76 4.55 7.68 -17.16
C VAL A 76 4.98 8.88 -18.02
N GLY A 77 4.03 9.54 -18.69
CA GLY A 77 4.32 10.62 -19.63
C GLY A 77 4.60 10.13 -21.05
N PHE A 78 4.90 11.06 -21.95
CA PHE A 78 5.18 10.80 -23.36
C PHE A 78 6.04 11.94 -23.94
N SER A 79 6.73 11.70 -25.06
CA SER A 79 7.48 12.74 -25.75
C SER A 79 6.73 13.23 -26.98
N VAL A 80 6.76 14.52 -27.22
CA VAL A 80 6.22 15.18 -28.42
C VAL A 80 7.34 15.82 -29.19
N TYR A 81 7.38 15.63 -30.50
CA TYR A 81 8.31 16.35 -31.35
C TYR A 81 7.87 17.81 -31.48
N GLU A 82 8.76 18.72 -31.09
CA GLU A 82 8.53 20.15 -31.19
C GLU A 82 9.22 20.71 -32.45
N PRO A 83 8.47 21.08 -33.49
CA PRO A 83 9.07 21.54 -34.76
C PRO A 83 9.92 22.80 -34.63
N GLN A 84 9.62 23.66 -33.63
CA GLN A 84 10.36 24.91 -33.43
C GLN A 84 11.78 24.69 -32.88
N SER A 85 11.92 23.75 -31.96
CA SER A 85 13.22 23.38 -31.35
C SER A 85 13.92 22.25 -32.09
N GLY A 86 13.20 21.49 -32.94
CA GLY A 86 13.70 20.30 -33.61
C GLY A 86 13.98 19.13 -32.66
N GLN A 87 13.40 19.15 -31.45
CA GLN A 87 13.66 18.17 -30.39
C GLN A 87 12.38 17.49 -29.92
N PHE A 88 12.56 16.31 -29.31
CA PHE A 88 11.49 15.66 -28.56
C PHE A 88 11.45 16.25 -27.15
N VAL A 89 10.31 16.81 -26.77
CA VAL A 89 10.04 17.36 -25.42
C VAL A 89 9.20 16.36 -24.65
N TYR A 90 9.69 15.99 -23.47
CA TYR A 90 8.99 15.07 -22.59
C TYR A 90 7.88 15.80 -21.84
N HIS A 91 6.67 15.27 -21.97
CA HIS A 91 5.49 15.67 -21.19
C HIS A 91 5.29 14.67 -20.04
N GLU A 92 5.29 15.19 -18.84
CA GLU A 92 5.27 14.41 -17.61
C GLU A 92 3.92 13.72 -17.37
N GLY A 93 3.99 12.49 -16.87
CA GLY A 93 2.83 11.75 -16.40
C GLY A 93 2.57 11.95 -14.90
N ALA A 94 1.49 11.35 -14.41
CA ALA A 94 1.05 11.51 -13.03
C ALA A 94 2.07 11.01 -12.00
N ALA A 95 2.91 10.02 -12.36
CA ALA A 95 3.92 9.45 -11.45
C ALA A 95 5.18 10.33 -11.29
N THR A 96 5.49 11.21 -12.25
CA THR A 96 6.80 11.88 -12.36
C THR A 96 7.14 12.72 -11.13
N HIS A 97 6.20 13.48 -10.60
CA HIS A 97 6.42 14.34 -9.43
C HIS A 97 5.54 13.97 -8.23
N ALA A 98 5.06 12.75 -8.17
CA ALA A 98 4.29 12.28 -7.04
C ALA A 98 5.20 11.68 -5.96
N ASN A 99 5.03 12.11 -4.72
CA ASN A 99 5.52 11.34 -3.57
C ASN A 99 4.48 10.31 -3.12
N LEU A 100 3.19 10.67 -3.22
CA LEU A 100 2.06 9.80 -2.96
C LEU A 100 1.11 9.82 -4.17
N LEU A 101 1.07 8.72 -4.90
CA LEU A 101 0.15 8.52 -6.02
C LEU A 101 -1.03 7.64 -5.57
N LEU A 102 -2.24 8.21 -5.58
CA LEU A 102 -3.46 7.44 -5.42
C LEU A 102 -3.93 6.94 -6.79
N GLY A 103 -3.85 5.63 -6.98
CA GLY A 103 -4.41 4.94 -8.15
C GLY A 103 -5.81 4.40 -7.84
N ASP A 104 -6.84 5.18 -8.14
CA ASP A 104 -8.20 4.84 -7.74
C ASP A 104 -8.86 3.91 -8.76
N GLU A 105 -9.41 2.78 -8.30
CA GLU A 105 -10.04 1.72 -9.10
C GLU A 105 -9.12 1.11 -10.18
N ILE A 106 -7.89 0.72 -9.79
CA ILE A 106 -6.88 0.17 -10.71
C ILE A 106 -7.37 -1.02 -11.54
N ASN A 107 -8.36 -1.75 -11.05
CA ASN A 107 -8.95 -2.90 -11.73
C ASN A 107 -9.93 -2.54 -12.87
N ARG A 108 -10.13 -1.24 -13.18
CA ARG A 108 -10.99 -0.77 -14.28
C ARG A 108 -10.23 -0.38 -15.54
N THR A 109 -8.91 -0.29 -15.48
CA THR A 109 -8.12 0.07 -16.65
C THR A 109 -7.52 -1.15 -17.36
N SER A 110 -6.93 -0.92 -18.54
CA SER A 110 -6.29 -1.96 -19.31
C SER A 110 -5.08 -2.56 -18.59
N SER A 111 -4.74 -3.82 -18.89
CA SER A 111 -3.54 -4.49 -18.36
C SER A 111 -2.24 -3.77 -18.74
N LYS A 112 -2.21 -3.04 -19.85
CA LYS A 112 -1.06 -2.23 -20.28
C LYS A 112 -0.84 -1.05 -19.33
N THR A 113 -1.89 -0.34 -18.97
CA THR A 113 -1.84 0.80 -18.04
C THR A 113 -1.51 0.32 -16.63
N GLN A 114 -2.09 -0.81 -16.18
CA GLN A 114 -1.71 -1.45 -14.92
C GLN A 114 -0.21 -1.76 -14.91
N SER A 115 0.32 -2.38 -15.99
CA SER A 115 1.75 -2.74 -16.07
C SER A 115 2.66 -1.52 -15.99
N ALA A 116 2.31 -0.41 -16.64
CA ALA A 116 3.10 0.81 -16.58
C ALA A 116 3.20 1.38 -15.16
N LEU A 117 2.08 1.39 -14.41
CA LEU A 117 2.12 1.80 -13.00
C LEU A 117 2.96 0.84 -12.15
N LEU A 118 2.77 -0.47 -12.33
CA LEU A 118 3.45 -1.49 -11.54
C LEU A 118 4.96 -1.55 -11.85
N GLU A 119 5.38 -1.21 -13.06
CA GLU A 119 6.79 -1.05 -13.42
C GLU A 119 7.39 0.17 -12.72
N ALA A 120 6.72 1.33 -12.76
CA ALA A 120 7.13 2.53 -12.03
C ALA A 120 7.26 2.28 -10.52
N MET A 121 6.36 1.47 -9.93
CA MET A 121 6.41 1.06 -8.52
C MET A 121 7.66 0.23 -8.21
N GLU A 122 7.99 -0.73 -9.07
CA GLU A 122 9.08 -1.67 -8.83
C GLU A 122 10.45 -1.05 -9.08
N GLU A 123 10.61 -0.41 -10.24
CA GLU A 123 11.86 0.18 -10.70
C GLU A 123 12.16 1.54 -10.06
N ARG A 124 11.15 2.22 -9.49
CA ARG A 124 11.24 3.59 -8.96
C ARG A 124 11.80 4.58 -9.98
N GLN A 125 11.54 4.30 -11.23
CA GLN A 125 11.89 5.09 -12.40
C GLN A 125 10.88 4.84 -13.51
N ILE A 126 10.85 5.71 -14.48
CA ILE A 126 10.06 5.56 -15.71
C ILE A 126 10.98 5.67 -16.90
N THR A 127 10.68 4.90 -17.96
CA THR A 127 11.46 4.96 -19.21
C THR A 127 10.53 5.33 -20.35
N VAL A 128 10.82 6.45 -21.01
CA VAL A 128 10.06 6.95 -22.16
C VAL A 128 11.05 7.20 -23.30
N ASP A 129 10.79 6.62 -24.48
CA ASP A 129 11.63 6.80 -25.68
C ASP A 129 13.11 6.54 -25.45
N GLY A 130 13.45 5.53 -24.65
CA GLY A 130 14.81 5.13 -24.31
C GLY A 130 15.52 6.05 -23.30
N ARG A 131 14.83 7.03 -22.75
CA ARG A 131 15.34 7.87 -21.64
C ARG A 131 14.70 7.46 -20.33
N THR A 132 15.53 7.33 -19.30
CA THR A 132 15.09 6.95 -17.94
C THR A 132 15.04 8.17 -17.04
N TYR A 133 13.91 8.32 -16.35
CA TYR A 133 13.63 9.40 -15.41
C TYR A 133 13.42 8.77 -14.02
N PRO A 134 14.30 9.03 -13.04
CA PRO A 134 14.12 8.55 -11.68
C PRO A 134 12.92 9.23 -11.03
N LEU A 135 12.12 8.47 -10.27
CA LEU A 135 11.04 9.03 -9.49
C LEU A 135 11.57 9.66 -8.19
N GLU A 136 10.90 10.72 -7.76
CA GLU A 136 11.28 11.40 -6.53
C GLU A 136 11.01 10.55 -5.29
N LYS A 137 11.93 10.62 -4.31
CA LYS A 137 11.79 9.90 -3.05
C LYS A 137 11.11 10.80 -1.99
N PRO A 138 10.26 10.22 -1.13
CA PRO A 138 9.70 8.87 -1.26
C PRO A 138 8.73 8.78 -2.45
N PHE A 139 8.58 7.60 -3.05
CA PHE A 139 7.54 7.32 -4.02
C PHE A 139 6.69 6.14 -3.52
N VAL A 140 5.45 6.43 -3.20
CA VAL A 140 4.49 5.45 -2.68
C VAL A 140 3.22 5.50 -3.51
N VAL A 141 2.73 4.34 -3.87
CA VAL A 141 1.42 4.17 -4.52
C VAL A 141 0.45 3.57 -3.50
N ILE A 142 -0.69 4.23 -3.32
CA ILE A 142 -1.88 3.64 -2.72
C ILE A 142 -2.84 3.36 -3.87
N ALA A 143 -2.98 2.10 -4.23
CA ALA A 143 -3.96 1.70 -5.23
C ALA A 143 -5.26 1.25 -4.55
N THR A 144 -6.41 1.51 -5.18
CA THR A 144 -7.69 0.99 -4.70
C THR A 144 -8.27 0.02 -5.70
N GLN A 145 -8.95 -0.99 -5.22
CA GLN A 145 -9.85 -1.82 -6.02
C GLN A 145 -11.18 -2.01 -5.30
N ASN A 146 -12.22 -2.22 -6.08
CA ASN A 146 -13.56 -2.53 -5.59
C ASN A 146 -13.88 -3.98 -5.93
N ASN A 147 -14.15 -4.81 -4.89
CA ASN A 147 -14.45 -6.24 -5.06
C ASN A 147 -15.91 -6.52 -5.41
N VAL A 148 -16.78 -5.53 -5.36
CA VAL A 148 -18.22 -5.73 -5.61
C VAL A 148 -18.50 -5.52 -7.09
N GLY A 149 -18.84 -6.62 -7.77
CA GLY A 149 -19.43 -6.86 -9.07
C GLY A 149 -19.84 -5.66 -9.94
N THR A 150 -18.88 -4.83 -10.36
CA THR A 150 -19.11 -3.87 -11.43
C THR A 150 -18.77 -4.55 -12.75
N ALA A 151 -19.72 -4.58 -13.69
CA ALA A 151 -19.47 -5.02 -15.05
C ALA A 151 -18.27 -4.24 -15.63
N GLY A 152 -17.29 -4.97 -16.19
CA GLY A 152 -16.08 -4.38 -16.77
C GLY A 152 -14.89 -4.25 -15.81
N THR A 153 -14.92 -4.83 -14.61
CA THR A 153 -13.74 -4.90 -13.73
C THR A 153 -12.98 -6.20 -13.96
N GLN A 154 -11.66 -6.09 -14.13
CA GLN A 154 -10.75 -7.23 -14.24
C GLN A 154 -9.90 -7.28 -12.96
N LEU A 155 -10.02 -8.35 -12.17
CA LEU A 155 -9.19 -8.54 -10.99
C LEU A 155 -7.70 -8.47 -11.38
N LEU A 156 -6.90 -7.86 -10.52
CA LEU A 156 -5.45 -7.85 -10.69
C LEU A 156 -4.92 -9.29 -10.69
N PRO A 157 -4.10 -9.67 -11.69
CA PRO A 157 -3.42 -10.96 -11.67
C PRO A 157 -2.55 -11.12 -10.42
N TYR A 158 -2.43 -12.34 -9.95
CA TYR A 158 -1.64 -12.69 -8.76
C TYR A 158 -0.22 -12.09 -8.78
N ALA A 159 0.49 -12.22 -9.93
CA ALA A 159 1.85 -11.67 -10.10
C ALA A 159 1.91 -10.13 -10.00
N GLN A 160 0.80 -9.44 -10.26
CA GLN A 160 0.70 -8.00 -10.11
C GLN A 160 0.40 -7.61 -8.66
N MET A 161 -0.44 -8.38 -7.97
CA MET A 161 -0.71 -8.17 -6.54
C MET A 161 0.54 -8.36 -5.68
N ASP A 162 1.47 -9.24 -6.05
CA ASP A 162 2.72 -9.48 -5.31
C ASP A 162 3.64 -8.23 -5.22
N ARG A 163 3.42 -7.21 -6.06
CA ARG A 163 4.17 -5.94 -6.03
C ARG A 163 3.72 -5.00 -4.91
N PHE A 164 2.50 -5.15 -4.41
CA PHE A 164 2.04 -4.39 -3.25
C PHE A 164 2.59 -5.00 -1.96
N MET A 165 3.15 -4.18 -1.08
CA MET A 165 3.66 -4.64 0.22
C MET A 165 2.54 -5.17 1.11
N ALA A 166 1.45 -4.42 1.19
CA ALA A 166 0.31 -4.78 2.00
C ALA A 166 -1.00 -4.62 1.22
N ARG A 167 -1.94 -5.54 1.48
CA ARG A 167 -3.34 -5.41 1.10
C ARG A 167 -4.15 -5.16 2.37
N LEU A 168 -4.87 -4.05 2.40
CA LEU A 168 -5.62 -3.60 3.56
C LEU A 168 -7.09 -3.36 3.22
N SER A 169 -7.97 -3.57 4.20
CA SER A 169 -9.37 -3.16 4.16
C SER A 169 -9.59 -2.06 5.19
N VAL A 170 -10.22 -0.97 4.80
CA VAL A 170 -10.64 0.11 5.69
C VAL A 170 -11.90 -0.30 6.44
N GLY A 171 -12.82 -1.00 5.77
CA GLY A 171 -14.08 -1.45 6.30
C GLY A 171 -15.05 -0.31 6.67
N TYR A 172 -16.27 -0.66 7.03
CA TYR A 172 -17.24 0.32 7.52
C TYR A 172 -16.82 0.87 8.89
N PRO A 173 -17.12 2.15 9.19
CA PRO A 173 -16.97 2.69 10.53
C PRO A 173 -17.91 1.95 11.50
N ASP A 174 -17.52 1.85 12.76
CA ASP A 174 -18.41 1.44 13.83
C ASP A 174 -19.48 2.52 14.10
N HIS A 175 -20.43 2.22 15.00
CA HIS A 175 -21.54 3.13 15.33
C HIS A 175 -21.05 4.53 15.75
N ASP A 176 -20.06 4.60 16.62
CA ASP A 176 -19.59 5.85 17.20
C ASP A 176 -18.80 6.68 16.18
N ALA A 177 -17.95 6.05 15.41
CA ALA A 177 -17.24 6.67 14.30
C ALA A 177 -18.21 7.15 13.21
N GLN A 178 -19.27 6.38 12.91
CA GLN A 178 -20.31 6.79 11.94
C GLN A 178 -21.09 8.01 12.46
N MET A 179 -21.46 8.04 13.74
CA MET A 179 -22.14 9.18 14.35
C MET A 179 -21.26 10.44 14.34
N ALA A 180 -19.97 10.29 14.66
CA ALA A 180 -19.01 11.37 14.60
C ALA A 180 -18.85 11.91 13.17
N LEU A 181 -18.72 11.02 12.19
CA LEU A 181 -18.62 11.37 10.77
C LEU A 181 -19.83 12.16 10.28
N LEU A 182 -21.05 11.77 10.69
CA LEU A 182 -22.26 12.51 10.33
C LEU A 182 -22.26 13.90 10.92
N LYS A 183 -21.87 14.04 12.20
CA LYS A 183 -21.80 15.35 12.88
C LYS A 183 -20.76 16.27 12.22
N ASP A 184 -19.57 15.76 11.97
CA ASP A 184 -18.46 16.55 11.41
C ASP A 184 -18.72 17.00 9.98
N ARG A 185 -19.25 16.12 9.12
CA ARG A 185 -19.50 16.45 7.70
C ARG A 185 -20.70 17.37 7.46
N LEU A 186 -21.54 17.59 8.46
CA LEU A 186 -22.61 18.58 8.37
C LEU A 186 -22.11 20.02 8.51
N SER A 187 -20.91 20.21 9.07
CA SER A 187 -20.35 21.55 9.35
C SER A 187 -19.10 21.87 8.53
N GLU A 188 -18.13 20.95 8.40
CA GLU A 188 -16.83 21.25 7.79
C GLU A 188 -16.24 20.02 7.06
N ASN A 189 -15.24 20.26 6.19
CA ASN A 189 -14.47 19.16 5.58
C ASN A 189 -13.40 18.66 6.58
N PRO A 190 -13.48 17.41 7.06
CA PRO A 190 -12.55 16.90 8.09
C PRO A 190 -11.08 16.91 7.65
N LEU A 191 -10.81 16.93 6.34
CA LEU A 191 -9.45 17.04 5.82
C LEU A 191 -8.81 18.40 6.13
N ASP A 192 -9.59 19.45 6.33
CA ASP A 192 -9.06 20.79 6.61
C ASP A 192 -8.55 20.93 8.06
N ALA A 193 -8.93 19.99 8.94
CA ALA A 193 -8.41 19.87 10.29
C ALA A 193 -7.07 19.11 10.36
N VAL A 194 -6.61 18.49 9.27
CA VAL A 194 -5.34 17.73 9.23
C VAL A 194 -4.19 18.71 8.99
N SER A 195 -3.28 18.78 9.96
CA SER A 195 -2.08 19.60 9.90
C SER A 195 -0.86 18.77 9.51
N GLN A 196 0.09 19.40 8.83
CA GLN A 196 1.41 18.82 8.60
C GLN A 196 2.16 18.72 9.94
N VAL A 197 2.66 17.52 10.24
CA VAL A 197 3.40 17.23 11.49
C VAL A 197 4.70 16.47 11.24
N LEU A 198 4.95 16.07 10.01
CA LEU A 198 6.18 15.40 9.58
C LEU A 198 6.59 15.96 8.21
N THR A 199 7.88 16.24 8.03
CA THR A 199 8.42 16.64 6.73
C THR A 199 8.80 15.42 5.91
N ARG A 200 8.94 15.61 4.60
CA ARG A 200 9.43 14.58 3.69
C ARG A 200 10.83 14.10 4.06
N GLU A 201 11.70 15.01 4.45
CA GLU A 201 13.10 14.74 4.85
C GLU A 201 13.15 13.89 6.13
N GLU A 202 12.32 14.21 7.13
CA GLU A 202 12.19 13.41 8.34
C GLU A 202 11.66 12.01 8.04
N LEU A 203 10.66 11.88 7.15
CA LEU A 203 10.19 10.56 6.71
C LEU A 203 11.30 9.74 6.07
N LEU A 204 12.12 10.33 5.19
CA LEU A 204 13.26 9.65 4.54
C LEU A 204 14.30 9.18 5.57
N ALA A 205 14.58 9.99 6.59
CA ALA A 205 15.45 9.60 7.70
C ALA A 205 14.85 8.41 8.47
N MET A 206 13.56 8.46 8.82
CA MET A 206 12.85 7.37 9.50
C MET A 206 12.82 6.08 8.68
N GLN A 207 12.67 6.17 7.35
CA GLN A 207 12.75 5.00 6.45
C GLN A 207 14.15 4.36 6.50
N ALA A 208 15.20 5.17 6.53
CA ALA A 208 16.57 4.66 6.65
C ALA A 208 16.81 3.99 8.02
N GLU A 209 16.33 4.59 9.11
CA GLU A 209 16.41 4.02 10.46
C GLU A 209 15.61 2.71 10.59
N ALA A 210 14.37 2.68 10.10
CA ALA A 210 13.55 1.47 10.09
C ALA A 210 14.21 0.33 9.29
N ARG A 211 14.85 0.66 8.16
CA ARG A 211 15.61 -0.31 7.36
C ARG A 211 16.83 -0.83 8.10
N ALA A 212 17.53 0.01 8.86
CA ALA A 212 18.68 -0.36 9.67
C ALA A 212 18.33 -1.15 10.93
N GLY A 213 17.04 -1.20 11.32
CA GLY A 213 16.56 -1.95 12.48
C GLY A 213 17.06 -3.40 12.48
N GLN A 214 17.37 -3.92 13.66
CA GLN A 214 17.98 -5.24 13.83
C GLN A 214 16.95 -6.38 13.72
N THR A 215 17.38 -7.51 13.18
CA THR A 215 16.65 -8.77 13.16
C THR A 215 17.59 -9.88 13.64
N SER A 216 17.16 -10.68 14.61
CA SER A 216 17.93 -11.85 15.05
C SER A 216 17.77 -13.01 14.09
N ASP A 217 18.74 -13.93 14.08
CA ASP A 217 18.64 -15.17 13.30
C ASP A 217 17.40 -15.99 13.70
N ALA A 218 17.02 -15.98 14.97
CA ALA A 218 15.80 -16.64 15.45
C ALA A 218 14.53 -16.05 14.82
N LEU A 219 14.47 -14.71 14.60
CA LEU A 219 13.34 -14.08 13.93
C LEU A 219 13.33 -14.40 12.43
N LEU A 220 14.51 -14.44 11.79
CA LEU A 220 14.62 -14.85 10.38
C LEU A 220 14.23 -16.32 10.19
N ASP A 221 14.60 -17.21 11.11
CA ASP A 221 14.14 -18.60 11.13
C ASP A 221 12.62 -18.69 11.29
N TYR A 222 12.04 -17.92 12.20
CA TYR A 222 10.59 -17.87 12.39
C TYR A 222 9.86 -17.44 11.11
N ILE A 223 10.29 -16.36 10.45
CA ILE A 223 9.74 -15.90 9.16
C ILE A 223 9.89 -17.02 8.11
N THR A 224 11.03 -17.67 8.07
CA THR A 224 11.30 -18.76 7.12
C THR A 224 10.34 -19.93 7.34
N ARG A 225 10.16 -20.38 8.59
CA ARG A 225 9.23 -21.46 8.94
C ARG A 225 7.78 -21.11 8.56
N LEU A 226 7.31 -19.88 8.87
CA LEU A 226 5.99 -19.41 8.50
C LEU A 226 5.76 -19.47 6.97
N THR A 227 6.72 -18.96 6.20
CA THR A 227 6.60 -18.92 4.75
C THR A 227 6.72 -20.30 4.10
N MET A 228 7.55 -21.19 4.64
CA MET A 228 7.63 -22.59 4.20
C MET A 228 6.34 -23.34 4.52
N ALA A 229 5.81 -23.21 5.73
CA ALA A 229 4.55 -23.83 6.14
C ALA A 229 3.40 -23.41 5.23
N SER A 230 3.40 -22.17 4.71
CA SER A 230 2.39 -21.74 3.74
C SER A 230 2.47 -22.50 2.41
N ARG A 231 3.63 -23.04 2.04
CA ARG A 231 3.81 -23.82 0.80
C ARG A 231 3.39 -25.27 0.95
N ASP A 232 3.48 -25.79 2.17
CA ASP A 232 3.18 -27.19 2.50
C ASP A 232 1.77 -27.36 3.08
N HIS A 233 0.98 -26.28 3.18
CA HIS A 233 -0.35 -26.31 3.79
C HIS A 233 -1.40 -26.93 2.87
N ALA A 234 -2.20 -27.86 3.37
CA ALA A 234 -3.18 -28.64 2.57
C ALA A 234 -4.25 -27.79 1.86
N GLU A 235 -4.57 -26.61 2.39
CA GLU A 235 -5.56 -25.70 1.83
C GLU A 235 -4.96 -24.64 0.90
N ILE A 236 -3.63 -24.62 0.72
CA ILE A 236 -2.92 -23.66 -0.11
C ILE A 236 -2.36 -24.36 -1.33
N GLU A 237 -2.64 -23.82 -2.51
CA GLU A 237 -2.08 -24.25 -3.80
C GLU A 237 -0.76 -23.52 -4.10
N VAL A 238 -0.70 -22.21 -3.79
CA VAL A 238 0.50 -21.38 -3.94
C VAL A 238 0.76 -20.65 -2.64
N GLY A 239 1.91 -20.94 -2.00
CA GLY A 239 2.36 -20.31 -0.78
C GLY A 239 3.15 -19.01 -1.01
N VAL A 240 3.62 -18.41 0.09
CA VAL A 240 4.37 -17.15 0.08
C VAL A 240 5.69 -17.31 -0.67
N SER A 241 5.96 -16.42 -1.63
CA SER A 241 7.20 -16.37 -2.41
C SER A 241 8.40 -15.89 -1.55
N PRO A 242 9.66 -16.12 -1.97
CA PRO A 242 10.83 -15.52 -1.30
C PRO A 242 10.75 -13.99 -1.24
N ARG A 243 10.19 -13.34 -2.27
CA ARG A 243 9.90 -11.91 -2.28
C ARG A 243 8.92 -11.54 -1.16
N GLY A 244 7.84 -12.30 -1.00
CA GLY A 244 6.87 -12.10 0.08
C GLY A 244 7.50 -12.22 1.47
N ALA A 245 8.44 -13.17 1.68
CA ALA A 245 9.18 -13.31 2.93
C ALA A 245 10.06 -12.08 3.22
N LEU A 246 10.73 -11.52 2.20
CA LEU A 246 11.51 -10.27 2.34
C LEU A 246 10.62 -9.08 2.69
N LEU A 247 9.45 -8.96 2.05
CA LEU A 247 8.50 -7.90 2.35
C LEU A 247 7.92 -8.02 3.76
N LEU A 248 7.65 -9.25 4.21
CA LEU A 248 7.23 -9.53 5.58
C LEU A 248 8.26 -9.07 6.60
N CYS A 249 9.53 -9.41 6.39
CA CYS A 249 10.63 -8.97 7.25
C CYS A 249 10.74 -7.43 7.28
N ARG A 250 10.67 -6.76 6.12
CA ARG A 250 10.72 -5.29 6.04
C ARG A 250 9.56 -4.64 6.78
N MET A 251 8.34 -5.14 6.59
CA MET A 251 7.15 -4.61 7.24
C MET A 251 7.19 -4.82 8.76
N ALA A 252 7.70 -5.97 9.25
CA ALA A 252 7.88 -6.23 10.67
C ALA A 252 8.91 -5.27 11.31
N LYS A 253 10.04 -4.99 10.63
CA LYS A 253 11.02 -3.99 11.08
C LYS A 253 10.41 -2.59 11.16
N ALA A 254 9.67 -2.19 10.14
CA ALA A 254 9.00 -0.90 10.08
C ALA A 254 7.94 -0.76 11.19
N ARG A 255 7.20 -1.84 11.49
CA ARG A 255 6.28 -1.87 12.62
C ARG A 255 7.00 -1.74 13.97
N ALA A 256 8.11 -2.44 14.16
CA ALA A 256 8.92 -2.31 15.37
C ALA A 256 9.39 -0.86 15.56
N TYR A 257 9.87 -0.22 14.50
CA TYR A 257 10.25 1.19 14.51
C TYR A 257 9.07 2.12 14.83
N LEU A 258 7.91 1.90 14.20
CA LEU A 258 6.68 2.61 14.51
C LEU A 258 6.33 2.54 16.01
N LEU A 259 6.57 1.38 16.62
CA LEU A 259 6.36 1.16 18.06
C LEU A 259 7.52 1.66 18.95
N GLY A 260 8.52 2.35 18.37
CA GLY A 260 9.65 2.94 19.10
C GLY A 260 10.75 1.94 19.49
N ARG A 261 10.85 0.80 18.77
CA ARG A 261 11.88 -0.22 19.00
C ARG A 261 12.89 -0.28 17.86
N ALA A 262 14.16 -0.46 18.20
CA ALA A 262 15.25 -0.62 17.22
C ALA A 262 15.39 -2.05 16.67
N PHE A 263 14.59 -3.00 17.14
CA PHE A 263 14.62 -4.41 16.73
C PHE A 263 13.19 -4.96 16.58
N ALA A 264 13.02 -5.88 15.65
CA ALA A 264 11.75 -6.57 15.41
C ALA A 264 11.66 -7.85 16.26
N VAL A 265 10.44 -8.20 16.66
CA VAL A 265 10.09 -9.40 17.42
C VAL A 265 9.01 -10.21 16.71
N SER A 266 8.72 -11.43 17.17
CA SER A 266 7.72 -12.32 16.58
C SER A 266 6.34 -11.69 16.48
N GLU A 267 5.94 -10.92 17.48
CA GLU A 267 4.64 -10.22 17.51
C GLU A 267 4.51 -9.16 16.41
N ASP A 268 5.64 -8.58 15.95
CA ASP A 268 5.62 -7.68 14.81
C ASP A 268 5.35 -8.44 13.52
N VAL A 269 5.97 -9.61 13.37
CA VAL A 269 5.74 -10.48 12.22
C VAL A 269 4.28 -10.95 12.19
N GLN A 270 3.76 -11.43 13.32
CA GLN A 270 2.37 -11.89 13.42
C GLN A 270 1.37 -10.79 13.07
N ALA A 271 1.57 -9.58 13.60
CA ALA A 271 0.67 -8.46 13.37
C ALA A 271 0.61 -8.00 11.90
N VAL A 272 1.69 -8.18 11.13
CA VAL A 272 1.74 -7.79 9.71
C VAL A 272 1.60 -8.97 8.74
N PHE A 273 1.51 -10.21 9.26
CA PHE A 273 1.51 -11.40 8.42
C PHE A 273 0.31 -11.45 7.48
N GLU A 274 -0.89 -11.23 7.98
CA GLU A 274 -2.11 -11.22 7.15
C GLU A 274 -2.08 -10.08 6.10
N PRO A 275 -1.85 -8.81 6.46
CA PRO A 275 -1.75 -7.72 5.49
C PRO A 275 -0.72 -7.96 4.38
N VAL A 276 0.42 -8.57 4.72
CA VAL A 276 1.52 -8.80 3.77
C VAL A 276 1.33 -10.09 2.99
N CYS A 277 0.85 -11.16 3.60
CA CYS A 277 0.91 -12.49 3.01
C CYS A 277 -0.42 -13.00 2.45
N ALA A 278 -1.58 -12.60 2.98
CA ALA A 278 -2.86 -13.17 2.56
C ALA A 278 -3.15 -13.01 1.05
N HIS A 279 -2.81 -11.87 0.46
CA HIS A 279 -2.99 -11.63 -0.98
C HIS A 279 -1.96 -12.35 -1.86
N ARG A 280 -0.96 -12.99 -1.25
CA ARG A 280 0.09 -13.80 -1.89
C ARG A 280 -0.19 -15.30 -1.82
N LEU A 281 -1.30 -15.69 -1.19
CA LEU A 281 -1.70 -17.07 -1.08
C LEU A 281 -2.81 -17.38 -2.11
N ILE A 282 -2.67 -18.49 -2.81
CA ILE A 282 -3.76 -19.05 -3.60
C ILE A 282 -4.28 -20.27 -2.85
N VAL A 283 -5.52 -20.20 -2.38
CA VAL A 283 -6.17 -21.33 -1.73
C VAL A 283 -6.54 -22.40 -2.75
N SER A 284 -6.45 -23.66 -2.35
CA SER A 284 -6.80 -24.80 -3.19
C SER A 284 -8.26 -24.73 -3.65
N ALA A 285 -8.57 -25.35 -4.80
CA ALA A 285 -9.94 -25.40 -5.30
C ALA A 285 -10.92 -25.99 -4.29
N LYS A 286 -10.51 -27.02 -3.53
CA LYS A 286 -11.31 -27.64 -2.46
C LYS A 286 -11.60 -26.65 -1.33
N ALA A 287 -10.60 -25.94 -0.84
CA ALA A 287 -10.76 -24.94 0.22
C ALA A 287 -11.66 -23.78 -0.23
N ARG A 288 -11.51 -23.32 -1.48
CA ARG A 288 -12.34 -22.26 -2.06
C ARG A 288 -13.80 -22.66 -2.17
N LEU A 289 -14.10 -23.90 -2.57
CA LEU A 289 -15.46 -24.44 -2.61
C LEU A 289 -16.06 -24.58 -1.20
N ALA A 290 -15.22 -24.80 -0.18
CA ALA A 290 -15.64 -24.83 1.22
C ALA A 290 -15.82 -23.43 1.84
N GLY A 291 -15.59 -22.35 1.07
CA GLY A 291 -15.70 -20.95 1.53
C GLY A 291 -14.50 -20.47 2.35
N VAL A 292 -13.38 -21.20 2.37
CA VAL A 292 -12.16 -20.83 3.09
C VAL A 292 -11.40 -19.75 2.31
N SER A 293 -11.12 -18.63 2.95
CA SER A 293 -10.30 -17.56 2.39
C SER A 293 -8.82 -17.69 2.79
N ALA A 294 -7.92 -17.04 2.05
CA ALA A 294 -6.50 -16.96 2.42
C ALA A 294 -6.29 -16.33 3.80
N GLY A 295 -7.10 -15.33 4.17
CA GLY A 295 -7.06 -14.72 5.49
C GLY A 295 -7.44 -15.70 6.60
N ASP A 296 -8.41 -16.60 6.35
CA ASP A 296 -8.81 -17.61 7.34
C ASP A 296 -7.66 -18.61 7.59
N VAL A 297 -6.98 -19.07 6.52
CA VAL A 297 -5.83 -19.96 6.66
C VAL A 297 -4.69 -19.26 7.45
N VAL A 298 -4.44 -18.00 7.18
CA VAL A 298 -3.45 -17.22 7.93
C VAL A 298 -3.79 -17.16 9.42
N ARG A 299 -5.01 -16.73 9.75
CA ARG A 299 -5.44 -16.51 11.15
C ARG A 299 -5.58 -17.80 11.96
N LEU A 300 -6.09 -18.86 11.34
CA LEU A 300 -6.44 -20.09 12.05
C LEU A 300 -5.31 -21.12 12.11
N SER A 301 -4.33 -21.03 11.21
CA SER A 301 -3.30 -22.06 11.07
C SER A 301 -1.89 -21.50 11.10
N LEU A 302 -1.55 -20.64 10.15
CA LEU A 302 -0.15 -20.26 9.92
C LEU A 302 0.44 -19.37 11.02
N ILE A 303 -0.36 -18.48 11.59
CA ILE A 303 0.15 -17.52 12.60
C ILE A 303 0.53 -18.19 13.93
N HIS A 304 0.11 -19.44 14.13
CA HIS A 304 0.34 -20.21 15.36
C HIS A 304 1.54 -21.16 15.26
N ILE A 305 2.29 -21.15 14.16
CA ILE A 305 3.52 -21.91 13.94
C ILE A 305 4.70 -21.22 14.62
#